data_ad29d8540c04c791033bf208801364b3
#
_entry.id   ad29d8540c04c791033bf208801364b3
#
_cell.length_a   1.000
_cell.length_b   1.000
_cell.length_c   1.000
_cell.angle_alpha   90.00
_cell.angle_beta   90.00
_cell.angle_gamma   90.00
#
_symmetry.space_group_name_H-M   'P 1'
#
loop_
_entity.id
_entity.type
_entity.pdbx_description
1 polymer ?
#
loop_
_entity_poly.entity_id
_entity_poly.type
_entity_poly.pdbx_seq_one_letter_code
_entity_poly.pdbx_strand_id
1 'polypeptide(L)'
;MRKEKIALRVLYILAIYVLLQLIWWGYQLVQLNARIIISNESDIHAQYLQLRSKVWMVAGEGIVFFLLLAIGFRYIQRTVSRELAIARKEKNFLLSVTHELKTPIAAVKLFLETLQTRTLSDDKRRELLQQSVQETKRLQSLTENILMAARLDGSKEAITSSIVQLSDLVEQEVRRFEKIFGVSIERQVAASIRVRGDEQMLSVLIGNLIDNALKYGSSKPLRVELQQSGGNVLLAVSDHGPGIPSGEEKRIFEKFYRIGNEETRTSKGTGLGLFIVDAVARMHGAEVTATNKVDGGALFTVKFKKQNDV
;
A
#
# COMPACT_ATOMS: atom_id res chain seq x y z
N MET A 1 -1.55 9.38 15.05
CA MET A 1 -1.84 10.50 15.98
C MET A 1 -3.33 10.73 16.27
N ARG A 2 -4.22 11.07 15.32
CA ARG A 2 -5.64 11.36 15.66
C ARG A 2 -6.41 10.11 16.13
N LYS A 3 -6.16 8.95 15.55
CA LYS A 3 -6.82 7.68 15.90
C LYS A 3 -6.31 7.08 17.22
N GLU A 4 -5.04 7.21 17.54
CA GLU A 4 -4.45 6.80 18.82
C GLU A 4 -5.04 7.60 19.99
N LYS A 5 -5.19 8.94 19.81
CA LYS A 5 -5.84 9.80 20.81
C LYS A 5 -7.30 9.42 21.04
N ILE A 6 -8.01 8.93 20.01
CA ILE A 6 -9.38 8.44 20.15
C ILE A 6 -9.40 7.11 20.93
N ALA A 7 -8.50 6.17 20.61
CA ALA A 7 -8.37 4.91 21.34
C ALA A 7 -8.09 5.12 22.83
N LEU A 8 -7.15 6.00 23.12
CA LEU A 8 -6.79 6.35 24.49
C LEU A 8 -7.98 6.98 25.25
N ARG A 9 -8.71 7.89 24.59
CA ARG A 9 -9.93 8.50 25.18
C ARG A 9 -11.01 7.46 25.47
N VAL A 10 -11.25 6.52 24.54
CA VAL A 10 -12.22 5.42 24.77
C VAL A 10 -11.80 4.56 25.94
N LEU A 11 -10.52 4.24 26.07
CA LEU A 11 -9.98 3.45 27.21
C LEU A 11 -10.17 4.20 28.53
N TYR A 12 -9.88 5.50 28.59
CA TYR A 12 -10.10 6.32 29.80
C TYR A 12 -11.58 6.42 30.17
N ILE A 13 -12.47 6.63 29.20
CA ILE A 13 -13.92 6.67 29.44
C ILE A 13 -14.39 5.34 30.01
N LEU A 14 -13.93 4.23 29.45
CA LEU A 14 -14.27 2.89 29.94
C LEU A 14 -13.75 2.66 31.36
N ALA A 15 -12.51 3.06 31.66
CA ALA A 15 -11.92 2.94 32.98
C ALA A 15 -12.67 3.77 34.02
N ILE A 16 -13.04 5.01 33.69
CA ILE A 16 -13.83 5.90 34.56
C ILE A 16 -15.22 5.28 34.82
N TYR A 17 -15.87 4.75 33.80
CA TYR A 17 -17.16 4.12 33.90
C TYR A 17 -17.10 2.89 34.87
N VAL A 18 -16.09 2.04 34.70
CA VAL A 18 -15.86 0.87 35.58
C VAL A 18 -15.68 1.31 37.04
N LEU A 19 -14.91 2.38 37.25
CA LEU A 19 -14.62 2.90 38.59
C LEU A 19 -15.87 3.45 39.26
N LEU A 20 -16.68 4.23 38.53
CA LEU A 20 -17.99 4.72 39.00
C LEU A 20 -18.96 3.59 39.29
N GLN A 21 -18.98 2.55 38.47
CA GLN A 21 -19.80 1.34 38.68
C GLN A 21 -19.42 0.61 39.95
N LEU A 22 -18.13 0.43 40.22
CA LEU A 22 -17.65 -0.20 41.47
C LEU A 22 -18.04 0.61 42.72
N ILE A 23 -17.91 1.93 42.65
CA ILE A 23 -18.32 2.84 43.72
C ILE A 23 -19.83 2.72 43.99
N TRP A 24 -20.62 2.72 42.91
CA TRP A 24 -22.07 2.58 42.97
C TRP A 24 -22.49 1.25 43.61
N TRP A 25 -21.86 0.16 43.22
CA TRP A 25 -22.12 -1.16 43.78
C TRP A 25 -21.71 -1.26 45.27
N GLY A 26 -20.55 -0.67 45.60
CA GLY A 26 -20.13 -0.56 47.01
C GLY A 26 -21.16 0.19 47.87
N TYR A 27 -21.67 1.32 47.38
CA TYR A 27 -22.73 2.08 48.06
C TYR A 27 -24.02 1.26 48.22
N GLN A 28 -24.47 0.57 47.18
CA GLN A 28 -25.66 -0.30 47.21
C GLN A 28 -25.51 -1.45 48.21
N LEU A 29 -24.32 -2.04 48.30
CA LEU A 29 -24.01 -3.14 49.21
C LEU A 29 -24.07 -2.70 50.71
N VAL A 30 -23.54 -1.51 51.00
CA VAL A 30 -23.61 -0.89 52.32
C VAL A 30 -25.06 -0.58 52.72
N GLN A 31 -25.85 0.01 51.82
CA GLN A 31 -27.27 0.30 52.02
C GLN A 31 -28.11 -0.97 52.27
N LEU A 32 -27.79 -2.07 51.55
CA LEU A 32 -28.47 -3.36 51.74
C LEU A 32 -28.19 -3.92 53.12
N ASN A 33 -26.94 -3.87 53.58
CA ASN A 33 -26.53 -4.39 54.89
C ASN A 33 -27.16 -3.57 56.04
N ALA A 34 -27.25 -2.26 55.93
CA ALA A 34 -27.89 -1.39 56.89
C ALA A 34 -29.41 -1.67 57.02
N ARG A 35 -30.09 -2.02 55.92
CA ARG A 35 -31.53 -2.34 55.95
C ARG A 35 -31.86 -3.72 56.53
N ILE A 36 -31.01 -4.72 56.35
CA ILE A 36 -31.16 -6.06 56.90
C ILE A 36 -31.15 -6.00 58.44
N ILE A 37 -30.39 -5.10 59.02
CA ILE A 37 -30.26 -4.93 60.48
C ILE A 37 -31.54 -4.30 61.13
N ILE A 38 -32.35 -3.55 60.35
CA ILE A 38 -33.47 -2.75 60.85
C ILE A 38 -34.84 -3.39 60.55
N SER A 39 -34.95 -4.45 59.76
CA SER A 39 -36.23 -5.01 59.32
C SER A 39 -36.88 -5.92 60.33
N ASN A 40 -38.08 -5.50 60.85
CA ASN A 40 -39.02 -6.35 61.57
C ASN A 40 -39.77 -7.28 60.59
N GLU A 41 -40.17 -8.45 61.02
CA GLU A 41 -40.72 -9.62 60.30
C GLU A 41 -42.03 -9.37 59.48
N SER A 42 -42.63 -8.18 59.47
CA SER A 42 -44.01 -7.98 59.02
C SER A 42 -44.24 -7.67 57.56
N ASP A 43 -43.19 -7.64 56.68
CA ASP A 43 -43.39 -7.19 55.29
C ASP A 43 -42.60 -7.99 54.23
N ILE A 44 -42.74 -9.33 54.31
CA ILE A 44 -42.03 -10.28 53.39
C ILE A 44 -42.34 -10.00 51.91
N HIS A 45 -43.56 -9.61 51.57
CA HIS A 45 -43.96 -9.36 50.19
C HIS A 45 -43.31 -8.07 49.59
N ALA A 46 -43.24 -7.02 50.36
CA ALA A 46 -42.57 -5.78 49.97
C ALA A 46 -41.06 -5.97 49.81
N GLN A 47 -40.43 -6.76 50.68
CA GLN A 47 -39.03 -7.13 50.58
C GLN A 47 -38.73 -7.96 49.30
N TYR A 48 -39.60 -8.90 48.95
CA TYR A 48 -39.45 -9.69 47.70
C TYR A 48 -39.53 -8.85 46.44
N LEU A 49 -40.47 -7.88 46.36
CA LEU A 49 -40.58 -6.97 45.24
C LEU A 49 -39.35 -6.05 45.12
N GLN A 50 -38.80 -5.55 46.20
CA GLN A 50 -37.57 -4.75 46.22
C GLN A 50 -36.34 -5.57 45.80
N LEU A 51 -36.21 -6.81 46.24
CA LEU A 51 -35.14 -7.71 45.84
C LEU A 51 -35.20 -7.97 44.33
N ARG A 52 -36.37 -8.26 43.79
CA ARG A 52 -36.60 -8.50 42.37
C ARG A 52 -36.20 -7.29 41.53
N SER A 53 -36.58 -6.08 41.90
CA SER A 53 -36.22 -4.85 41.21
C SER A 53 -34.70 -4.62 41.20
N LYS A 54 -34.01 -4.90 42.32
CA LYS A 54 -32.55 -4.79 42.42
C LYS A 54 -31.83 -5.82 41.57
N VAL A 55 -32.33 -7.06 41.49
CA VAL A 55 -31.76 -8.10 40.61
C VAL A 55 -31.84 -7.68 39.13
N TRP A 56 -32.99 -7.15 38.70
CA TRP A 56 -33.14 -6.65 37.31
C TRP A 56 -32.25 -5.45 37.02
N MET A 57 -32.07 -4.55 37.98
CA MET A 57 -31.15 -3.41 37.85
C MET A 57 -29.72 -3.89 37.69
N VAL A 58 -29.24 -4.78 38.56
CA VAL A 58 -27.87 -5.33 38.49
C VAL A 58 -27.66 -6.14 37.20
N ALA A 59 -28.66 -6.92 36.78
CA ALA A 59 -28.59 -7.65 35.51
C ALA A 59 -28.49 -6.71 34.30
N GLY A 60 -29.29 -5.63 34.28
CA GLY A 60 -29.25 -4.62 33.21
C GLY A 60 -27.89 -3.90 33.14
N GLU A 61 -27.36 -3.46 34.29
CA GLU A 61 -26.05 -2.84 34.38
C GLU A 61 -24.92 -3.80 33.96
N GLY A 62 -25.00 -5.07 34.36
CA GLY A 62 -24.04 -6.11 33.95
C GLY A 62 -24.02 -6.34 32.46
N ILE A 63 -25.18 -6.33 31.80
CA ILE A 63 -25.29 -6.43 30.34
C ILE A 63 -24.62 -5.24 29.67
N VAL A 64 -24.92 -4.02 30.12
CA VAL A 64 -24.29 -2.78 29.55
C VAL A 64 -22.78 -2.83 29.72
N PHE A 65 -22.29 -3.22 30.89
CA PHE A 65 -20.88 -3.37 31.18
C PHE A 65 -20.20 -4.38 30.25
N PHE A 66 -20.82 -5.55 30.08
CA PHE A 66 -20.33 -6.60 29.21
C PHE A 66 -20.26 -6.13 27.74
N LEU A 67 -21.28 -5.43 27.25
CA LEU A 67 -21.31 -4.88 25.89
C LEU A 67 -20.19 -3.85 25.68
N LEU A 68 -19.96 -2.95 26.64
CA LEU A 68 -18.88 -1.96 26.57
C LEU A 68 -17.51 -2.63 26.56
N LEU A 69 -17.30 -3.66 27.39
CA LEU A 69 -16.06 -4.45 27.38
C LEU A 69 -15.86 -5.17 26.05
N ALA A 70 -16.90 -5.79 25.51
CA ALA A 70 -16.84 -6.50 24.23
C ALA A 70 -16.50 -5.54 23.08
N ILE A 71 -17.10 -4.34 23.05
CA ILE A 71 -16.79 -3.30 22.06
C ILE A 71 -15.34 -2.83 22.23
N GLY A 72 -14.90 -2.53 23.44
CA GLY A 72 -13.53 -2.11 23.74
C GLY A 72 -12.49 -3.17 23.34
N PHE A 73 -12.73 -4.42 23.70
CA PHE A 73 -11.86 -5.55 23.33
C PHE A 73 -11.77 -5.73 21.82
N ARG A 74 -12.92 -5.68 21.12
CA ARG A 74 -12.95 -5.78 19.65
C ARG A 74 -12.23 -4.60 18.96
N TYR A 75 -12.32 -3.41 19.54
CA TYR A 75 -11.59 -2.24 19.04
C TYR A 75 -10.07 -2.43 19.21
N ILE A 76 -9.61 -2.83 20.41
CA ILE A 76 -8.18 -3.09 20.68
C ILE A 76 -7.66 -4.20 19.76
N GLN A 77 -8.37 -5.31 19.65
CA GLN A 77 -8.00 -6.44 18.79
C GLN A 77 -7.82 -5.99 17.32
N ARG A 78 -8.75 -5.18 16.80
CA ARG A 78 -8.65 -4.64 15.43
C ARG A 78 -7.45 -3.70 15.27
N THR A 79 -7.17 -2.87 16.25
CA THR A 79 -6.05 -1.92 16.22
C THR A 79 -4.72 -2.66 16.25
N VAL A 80 -4.53 -3.57 17.19
CA VAL A 80 -3.32 -4.40 17.29
C VAL A 80 -3.10 -5.25 16.05
N SER A 81 -4.16 -5.89 15.53
CA SER A 81 -4.05 -6.69 14.31
C SER A 81 -3.63 -5.85 13.09
N ARG A 82 -4.07 -4.59 13.00
CA ARG A 82 -3.66 -3.67 11.94
C ARG A 82 -2.20 -3.25 12.07
N GLU A 83 -1.75 -2.92 13.28
CA GLU A 83 -0.35 -2.54 13.53
C GLU A 83 0.59 -3.71 13.24
N LEU A 84 0.24 -4.92 13.67
CA LEU A 84 1.01 -6.13 13.36
C LEU A 84 1.05 -6.42 11.86
N ALA A 85 -0.05 -6.18 11.13
CA ALA A 85 -0.08 -6.35 9.68
C ALA A 85 0.83 -5.33 8.97
N ILE A 86 0.86 -4.07 9.43
CA ILE A 86 1.75 -3.02 8.90
C ILE A 86 3.21 -3.40 9.19
N ALA A 87 3.54 -3.76 10.44
CA ALA A 87 4.89 -4.16 10.83
C ALA A 87 5.39 -5.39 10.04
N ARG A 88 4.50 -6.37 9.78
CA ARG A 88 4.84 -7.51 8.92
C ARG A 88 5.11 -7.09 7.47
N LYS A 89 4.29 -6.20 6.89
CA LYS A 89 4.50 -5.67 5.54
C LYS A 89 5.85 -4.95 5.45
N GLU A 90 6.19 -4.13 6.45
CA GLU A 90 7.46 -3.41 6.51
C GLU A 90 8.66 -4.36 6.63
N LYS A 91 8.58 -5.37 7.52
CA LYS A 91 9.61 -6.40 7.64
C LYS A 91 9.82 -7.15 6.31
N ASN A 92 8.74 -7.57 5.67
CA ASN A 92 8.79 -8.29 4.41
C ASN A 92 9.38 -7.42 3.29
N PHE A 93 9.06 -6.12 3.29
CA PHE A 93 9.68 -5.16 2.38
C PHE A 93 11.21 -5.08 2.58
N LEU A 94 11.67 -4.93 3.83
CA LEU A 94 13.11 -4.87 4.12
C LEU A 94 13.83 -6.15 3.66
N LEU A 95 13.24 -7.31 3.88
CA LEU A 95 13.78 -8.59 3.39
C LEU A 95 13.81 -8.62 1.85
N SER A 96 12.73 -8.21 1.19
CA SER A 96 12.66 -8.17 -0.28
C SER A 96 13.68 -7.18 -0.85
N VAL A 97 13.80 -5.98 -0.31
CA VAL A 97 14.80 -4.98 -0.73
C VAL A 97 16.21 -5.54 -0.59
N THR A 98 16.52 -6.14 0.56
CA THR A 98 17.83 -6.74 0.81
C THR A 98 18.15 -7.81 -0.23
N HIS A 99 17.18 -8.66 -0.56
CA HIS A 99 17.35 -9.71 -1.56
C HIS A 99 17.51 -9.14 -2.98
N GLU A 100 16.68 -8.15 -3.34
CA GLU A 100 16.72 -7.50 -4.67
C GLU A 100 17.99 -6.65 -4.88
N LEU A 101 18.61 -6.14 -3.79
CA LEU A 101 19.92 -5.47 -3.86
C LEU A 101 21.07 -6.48 -3.93
N LYS A 102 21.02 -7.58 -3.18
CA LYS A 102 22.10 -8.57 -3.10
C LYS A 102 22.36 -9.26 -4.45
N THR A 103 21.30 -9.55 -5.21
CA THR A 103 21.40 -10.27 -6.49
C THR A 103 22.24 -9.50 -7.53
N PRO A 104 21.93 -8.24 -7.92
CA PRO A 104 22.73 -7.49 -8.88
C PRO A 104 24.12 -7.17 -8.36
N ILE A 105 24.29 -6.92 -7.06
CA ILE A 105 25.63 -6.70 -6.45
C ILE A 105 26.49 -7.96 -6.64
N ALA A 106 25.94 -9.16 -6.38
CA ALA A 106 26.66 -10.40 -6.56
C ALA A 106 26.99 -10.67 -8.04
N ALA A 107 26.08 -10.33 -8.96
CA ALA A 107 26.31 -10.46 -10.39
C ALA A 107 27.43 -9.53 -10.88
N VAL A 108 27.38 -8.25 -10.50
CA VAL A 108 28.46 -7.27 -10.85
C VAL A 108 29.80 -7.75 -10.28
N LYS A 109 29.83 -8.18 -9.02
CA LYS A 109 31.03 -8.72 -8.39
C LYS A 109 31.61 -9.91 -9.18
N LEU A 110 30.75 -10.88 -9.54
CA LEU A 110 31.16 -12.06 -10.31
C LEU A 110 31.72 -11.69 -11.67
N PHE A 111 31.08 -10.73 -12.39
CA PHE A 111 31.55 -10.27 -13.69
C PHE A 111 32.93 -9.60 -13.57
N LEU A 112 33.13 -8.73 -12.56
CA LEU A 112 34.40 -8.06 -12.32
C LEU A 112 35.51 -9.05 -11.91
N GLU A 113 35.22 -10.03 -11.03
CA GLU A 113 36.17 -11.08 -10.64
C GLU A 113 36.54 -11.95 -11.86
N THR A 114 35.58 -12.26 -12.74
CA THR A 114 35.83 -13.00 -13.97
C THR A 114 36.74 -12.21 -14.93
N LEU A 115 36.50 -10.91 -15.09
CA LEU A 115 37.34 -10.01 -15.89
C LEU A 115 38.77 -9.87 -15.34
N GLN A 116 38.93 -9.97 -14.02
CA GLN A 116 40.22 -9.84 -13.34
C GLN A 116 41.05 -11.14 -13.41
N THR A 117 40.40 -12.30 -13.27
CA THR A 117 41.08 -13.58 -13.08
C THR A 117 41.22 -14.44 -14.33
N ARG A 118 40.46 -14.15 -15.39
CA ARG A 118 40.43 -14.97 -16.60
C ARG A 118 40.92 -14.22 -17.84
N THR A 119 41.66 -14.87 -18.67
CA THR A 119 41.98 -14.40 -20.05
C THR A 119 40.75 -14.63 -20.92
N LEU A 120 40.15 -13.57 -21.41
CA LEU A 120 38.88 -13.59 -22.17
C LEU A 120 39.14 -13.01 -23.58
N SER A 121 38.34 -13.44 -24.55
CA SER A 121 38.26 -12.75 -25.83
C SER A 121 37.68 -11.34 -25.68
N ASP A 122 38.03 -10.44 -26.59
CA ASP A 122 37.53 -9.05 -26.53
C ASP A 122 36.01 -8.98 -26.56
N ASP A 123 35.34 -9.84 -27.29
CA ASP A 123 33.87 -9.88 -27.35
C ASP A 123 33.28 -10.29 -26.00
N LYS A 124 33.84 -11.31 -25.33
CA LYS A 124 33.38 -11.74 -24.01
C LYS A 124 33.67 -10.71 -22.94
N ARG A 125 34.78 -10.01 -23.05
CA ARG A 125 35.11 -8.89 -22.16
C ARG A 125 34.08 -7.75 -22.31
N ARG A 126 33.74 -7.37 -23.53
CA ARG A 126 32.70 -6.35 -23.80
C ARG A 126 31.35 -6.77 -23.29
N GLU A 127 30.96 -8.03 -23.50
CA GLU A 127 29.68 -8.57 -23.00
C GLU A 127 29.58 -8.45 -21.47
N LEU A 128 30.59 -8.89 -20.71
CA LEU A 128 30.60 -8.82 -19.25
C LEU A 128 30.58 -7.38 -18.72
N LEU A 129 31.28 -6.47 -19.40
CA LEU A 129 31.23 -5.03 -19.07
C LEU A 129 29.83 -4.46 -19.30
N GLN A 130 29.17 -4.80 -20.41
CA GLN A 130 27.80 -4.37 -20.68
C GLN A 130 26.81 -4.90 -19.65
N GLN A 131 26.92 -6.17 -19.29
CA GLN A 131 26.11 -6.79 -18.25
C GLN A 131 26.33 -6.11 -16.89
N SER A 132 27.58 -5.78 -16.53
CA SER A 132 27.89 -5.05 -15.30
C SER A 132 27.24 -3.66 -15.26
N VAL A 133 27.29 -2.92 -16.37
CA VAL A 133 26.63 -1.61 -16.50
C VAL A 133 25.11 -1.76 -16.40
N GLN A 134 24.55 -2.79 -16.97
CA GLN A 134 23.10 -3.05 -16.93
C GLN A 134 22.62 -3.34 -15.49
N GLU A 135 23.34 -4.21 -14.74
CA GLU A 135 23.00 -4.49 -13.34
C GLU A 135 23.19 -3.26 -12.44
N THR A 136 24.20 -2.41 -12.72
CA THR A 136 24.38 -1.14 -11.99
C THR A 136 23.21 -0.18 -12.22
N LYS A 137 22.72 -0.04 -13.47
CA LYS A 137 21.53 0.77 -13.79
C LYS A 137 20.28 0.23 -13.07
N ARG A 138 20.14 -1.10 -12.98
CA ARG A 138 19.05 -1.73 -12.23
C ARG A 138 19.11 -1.39 -10.74
N LEU A 139 20.30 -1.43 -10.13
CA LEU A 139 20.52 -1.00 -8.75
C LEU A 139 20.14 0.48 -8.55
N GLN A 140 20.54 1.34 -9.47
CA GLN A 140 20.19 2.75 -9.41
C GLN A 140 18.68 2.95 -9.45
N SER A 141 17.95 2.35 -10.39
CA SER A 141 16.50 2.44 -10.45
C SER A 141 15.81 1.92 -9.17
N LEU A 142 16.33 0.85 -8.57
CA LEU A 142 15.81 0.31 -7.32
C LEU A 142 15.99 1.29 -6.16
N THR A 143 17.18 1.92 -6.04
CA THR A 143 17.43 2.93 -4.99
C THR A 143 16.61 4.19 -5.19
N GLU A 144 16.44 4.66 -6.42
CA GLU A 144 15.57 5.79 -6.76
C GLU A 144 14.10 5.52 -6.38
N ASN A 145 13.59 4.32 -6.64
CA ASN A 145 12.24 3.91 -6.24
C ASN A 145 12.09 3.88 -4.70
N ILE A 146 13.09 3.39 -3.97
CA ILE A 146 13.07 3.38 -2.49
C ILE A 146 13.04 4.81 -1.94
N LEU A 147 13.90 5.69 -2.45
CA LEU A 147 13.96 7.10 -2.04
C LEU A 147 12.67 7.84 -2.40
N MET A 148 12.12 7.60 -3.59
CA MET A 148 10.85 8.18 -4.01
C MET A 148 9.72 7.73 -3.08
N ALA A 149 9.59 6.43 -2.79
CA ALA A 149 8.59 5.90 -1.88
C ALA A 149 8.70 6.47 -0.45
N ALA A 150 9.93 6.75 0.02
CA ALA A 150 10.17 7.38 1.31
C ALA A 150 9.74 8.86 1.32
N ARG A 151 10.01 9.60 0.25
CA ARG A 151 9.57 11.00 0.10
C ARG A 151 8.04 11.11 0.03
N LEU A 152 7.39 10.23 -0.74
CA LEU A 152 5.93 10.22 -0.93
C LEU A 152 5.15 9.89 0.36
N ASP A 153 5.78 9.21 1.33
CA ASP A 153 5.14 8.82 2.61
C ASP A 153 5.02 9.98 3.62
N GLY A 154 5.84 11.04 3.47
CA GLY A 154 5.97 12.11 4.46
C GLY A 154 5.54 13.51 4.00
N SER A 155 5.45 13.77 2.73
CA SER A 155 5.36 15.15 2.24
C SER A 155 4.00 15.50 1.62
N LYS A 156 3.43 16.58 2.15
CA LYS A 156 2.56 17.49 1.42
C LYS A 156 3.41 18.52 0.66
N GLU A 157 4.59 18.13 0.17
CA GLU A 157 5.42 19.06 -0.57
C GLU A 157 4.74 19.44 -1.89
N ALA A 158 4.71 20.73 -2.15
CA ALA A 158 4.21 21.26 -3.40
C ALA A 158 5.13 20.75 -4.53
N ILE A 159 4.54 20.08 -5.52
CA ILE A 159 5.26 19.63 -6.71
C ILE A 159 5.75 20.85 -7.46
N THR A 160 6.99 20.82 -7.98
CA THR A 160 7.46 21.78 -8.99
C THR A 160 6.66 21.55 -10.27
N SER A 161 5.54 22.27 -10.39
CA SER A 161 4.59 22.06 -11.48
C SER A 161 4.97 22.91 -12.70
N SER A 162 5.46 22.25 -13.73
CA SER A 162 5.76 22.83 -15.05
C SER A 162 4.86 22.21 -16.15
N ILE A 163 4.87 22.78 -17.34
CA ILE A 163 4.21 22.16 -18.50
C ILE A 163 5.16 21.09 -19.04
N VAL A 164 4.74 19.84 -19.01
CA VAL A 164 5.49 18.67 -19.47
C VAL A 164 4.89 18.18 -20.80
N GLN A 165 5.75 17.95 -21.80
CA GLN A 165 5.37 17.29 -23.06
C GLN A 165 5.27 15.79 -22.82
N LEU A 166 4.08 15.34 -22.43
CA LEU A 166 3.86 13.94 -22.04
C LEU A 166 4.09 12.97 -23.20
N SER A 167 3.77 13.36 -24.43
CA SER A 167 4.04 12.55 -25.62
C SER A 167 5.53 12.24 -25.78
N ASP A 168 6.38 13.25 -25.65
CA ASP A 168 7.83 13.10 -25.79
C ASP A 168 8.40 12.27 -24.65
N LEU A 169 7.90 12.50 -23.42
CA LEU A 169 8.33 11.76 -22.23
C LEU A 169 7.99 10.26 -22.34
N VAL A 170 6.77 9.92 -22.79
CA VAL A 170 6.36 8.52 -23.01
C VAL A 170 7.24 7.86 -24.08
N GLU A 171 7.47 8.53 -25.21
CA GLU A 171 8.34 8.04 -26.27
C GLU A 171 9.78 7.82 -25.80
N GLN A 172 10.32 8.73 -25.00
CA GLN A 172 11.65 8.62 -24.41
C GLN A 172 11.77 7.41 -23.47
N GLU A 173 10.80 7.22 -22.58
CA GLU A 173 10.79 6.09 -21.67
C GLU A 173 10.65 4.76 -22.41
N VAL A 174 9.75 4.66 -23.38
CA VAL A 174 9.60 3.46 -24.21
C VAL A 174 10.92 3.09 -24.90
N ARG A 175 11.57 4.05 -25.58
CA ARG A 175 12.89 3.82 -26.23
C ARG A 175 13.97 3.43 -25.22
N ARG A 176 13.96 4.01 -24.02
CA ARG A 176 14.88 3.65 -22.95
C ARG A 176 14.76 2.18 -22.57
N PHE A 177 13.53 1.71 -22.37
CA PHE A 177 13.27 0.30 -22.01
C PHE A 177 13.57 -0.66 -23.16
N GLU A 178 13.20 -0.34 -24.41
CA GLU A 178 13.57 -1.11 -25.59
C GLU A 178 15.11 -1.30 -25.70
N LYS A 179 15.87 -0.23 -25.49
CA LYS A 179 17.35 -0.27 -25.53
C LYS A 179 17.97 -1.07 -24.39
N ILE A 180 17.39 -0.99 -23.17
CA ILE A 180 17.94 -1.67 -21.99
C ILE A 180 17.65 -3.17 -22.02
N PHE A 181 16.41 -3.53 -22.39
CA PHE A 181 15.95 -4.93 -22.30
C PHE A 181 15.98 -5.68 -23.62
N GLY A 182 16.26 -5.02 -24.73
CA GLY A 182 16.28 -5.64 -26.07
C GLY A 182 14.92 -6.12 -26.52
N VAL A 183 13.84 -5.52 -26.04
CA VAL A 183 12.45 -5.88 -26.36
C VAL A 183 11.81 -4.86 -27.28
N SER A 184 10.79 -5.26 -28.04
CA SER A 184 9.95 -4.36 -28.80
C SER A 184 8.69 -4.04 -28.00
N ILE A 185 8.33 -2.76 -27.93
CA ILE A 185 7.15 -2.24 -27.23
C ILE A 185 6.21 -1.65 -28.27
N GLU A 186 5.01 -2.21 -28.38
CA GLU A 186 3.97 -1.61 -29.22
C GLU A 186 3.54 -0.28 -28.62
N ARG A 187 3.43 0.76 -29.45
CA ARG A 187 3.06 2.09 -28.97
C ARG A 187 2.11 2.81 -29.90
N GLN A 188 1.15 3.48 -29.29
CA GLN A 188 0.25 4.40 -29.96
C GLN A 188 0.19 5.70 -29.15
N VAL A 189 1.11 6.62 -29.46
CA VAL A 189 1.28 7.86 -28.73
C VAL A 189 0.77 9.01 -29.58
N ALA A 190 -0.32 9.65 -29.15
CA ALA A 190 -0.81 10.87 -29.80
C ALA A 190 0.18 12.01 -29.58
N ALA A 191 0.45 12.78 -30.64
CA ALA A 191 1.42 13.86 -30.60
C ALA A 191 0.93 15.07 -29.78
N SER A 192 1.88 15.85 -29.25
CA SER A 192 1.65 17.16 -28.64
C SER A 192 0.74 17.17 -27.41
N ILE A 193 0.61 16.04 -26.70
CA ILE A 193 -0.13 15.99 -25.43
C ILE A 193 0.75 16.58 -24.33
N ARG A 194 0.19 17.57 -23.63
CA ARG A 194 0.84 18.26 -22.51
C ARG A 194 0.04 18.07 -21.24
N VAL A 195 0.74 17.97 -20.11
CA VAL A 195 0.16 17.95 -18.77
C VAL A 195 0.97 18.87 -17.87
N ARG A 196 0.35 19.35 -16.80
CA ARG A 196 1.04 20.11 -15.77
C ARG A 196 1.59 19.15 -14.71
N GLY A 197 2.88 19.22 -14.42
CA GLY A 197 3.47 18.31 -13.44
C GLY A 197 4.98 18.42 -13.32
N ASP A 198 5.56 17.47 -12.63
CA ASP A 198 6.98 17.26 -12.46
C ASP A 198 7.44 16.17 -13.45
N GLU A 199 8.32 16.52 -14.37
CA GLU A 199 8.79 15.61 -15.42
C GLU A 199 9.50 14.37 -14.86
N GLN A 200 10.29 14.54 -13.80
CA GLN A 200 11.02 13.42 -13.18
C GLN A 200 10.05 12.44 -12.52
N MET A 201 9.06 12.96 -11.78
CA MET A 201 8.03 12.11 -11.16
C MET A 201 7.20 11.38 -12.22
N LEU A 202 6.81 12.06 -13.29
CA LEU A 202 6.06 11.45 -14.41
C LEU A 202 6.90 10.39 -15.14
N SER A 203 8.20 10.61 -15.36
CA SER A 203 9.13 9.61 -15.89
C SER A 203 9.18 8.36 -15.00
N VAL A 204 9.28 8.53 -13.67
CA VAL A 204 9.26 7.41 -12.72
C VAL A 204 7.93 6.66 -12.76
N LEU A 205 6.79 7.35 -12.89
CA LEU A 205 5.47 6.73 -13.04
C LEU A 205 5.41 5.86 -14.29
N ILE A 206 5.79 6.42 -15.47
CA ILE A 206 5.79 5.70 -16.75
C ILE A 206 6.72 4.50 -16.68
N GLY A 207 7.94 4.70 -16.16
CA GLY A 207 8.92 3.64 -16.00
C GLY A 207 8.45 2.48 -15.13
N ASN A 208 7.78 2.76 -14.01
CA ASN A 208 7.22 1.72 -13.15
C ASN A 208 6.07 0.94 -13.82
N LEU A 209 5.24 1.57 -14.64
CA LEU A 209 4.20 0.88 -15.41
C LEU A 209 4.82 -0.06 -16.45
N ILE A 210 5.81 0.40 -17.21
CA ILE A 210 6.51 -0.40 -18.22
C ILE A 210 7.27 -1.56 -17.56
N ASP A 211 8.02 -1.30 -16.46
CA ASP A 211 8.76 -2.33 -15.72
C ASP A 211 7.82 -3.41 -15.17
N ASN A 212 6.66 -3.00 -14.66
CA ASN A 212 5.63 -3.92 -14.19
C ASN A 212 5.12 -4.81 -15.34
N ALA A 213 4.79 -4.22 -16.47
CA ALA A 213 4.32 -4.95 -17.64
C ALA A 213 5.39 -5.91 -18.22
N LEU A 214 6.67 -5.55 -18.18
CA LEU A 214 7.77 -6.43 -18.57
C LEU A 214 7.98 -7.60 -17.59
N LYS A 215 7.81 -7.36 -16.30
CA LYS A 215 7.99 -8.39 -15.26
C LYS A 215 6.90 -9.44 -15.25
N TYR A 216 5.67 -9.03 -15.46
CA TYR A 216 4.50 -9.90 -15.33
C TYR A 216 3.88 -10.29 -16.66
N GLY A 217 4.25 -9.60 -17.74
CA GLY A 217 3.83 -9.92 -19.10
C GLY A 217 4.38 -11.27 -19.57
N SER A 218 3.74 -11.82 -20.59
CA SER A 218 4.21 -13.00 -21.31
C SER A 218 5.25 -12.62 -22.40
N SER A 219 5.66 -13.59 -23.22
CA SER A 219 6.51 -13.36 -24.40
C SER A 219 5.90 -12.47 -25.50
N LYS A 220 4.62 -12.10 -25.37
CA LYS A 220 3.95 -11.16 -26.28
C LYS A 220 4.36 -9.72 -25.96
N PRO A 221 4.43 -8.82 -26.98
CA PRO A 221 4.77 -7.42 -26.76
C PRO A 221 3.79 -6.74 -25.81
N LEU A 222 4.32 -5.92 -24.91
CA LEU A 222 3.49 -5.00 -24.14
C LEU A 222 3.11 -3.80 -25.02
N ARG A 223 1.99 -3.14 -24.69
CA ARG A 223 1.50 -1.99 -25.43
C ARG A 223 1.35 -0.76 -24.55
N VAL A 224 1.85 0.37 -25.07
CA VAL A 224 1.74 1.68 -24.42
C VAL A 224 0.90 2.59 -25.31
N GLU A 225 -0.14 3.17 -24.76
CA GLU A 225 -1.05 4.07 -25.45
C GLU A 225 -1.15 5.40 -24.70
N LEU A 226 -1.07 6.51 -25.46
CA LEU A 226 -1.32 7.84 -24.94
C LEU A 226 -2.32 8.53 -25.87
N GLN A 227 -3.46 8.93 -25.34
CA GLN A 227 -4.52 9.57 -26.10
C GLN A 227 -5.25 10.63 -25.31
N GLN A 228 -5.89 11.56 -26.02
CA GLN A 228 -6.81 12.51 -25.41
C GLN A 228 -8.26 12.09 -25.71
N SER A 229 -9.07 11.98 -24.68
CA SER A 229 -10.46 11.56 -24.78
C SER A 229 -11.34 12.38 -23.86
N GLY A 230 -12.40 13.00 -24.39
CA GLY A 230 -13.37 13.77 -23.60
C GLY A 230 -12.74 14.90 -22.77
N GLY A 231 -11.63 15.47 -23.23
CA GLY A 231 -10.89 16.51 -22.49
C GLY A 231 -9.93 15.97 -21.43
N ASN A 232 -9.88 14.66 -21.18
CA ASN A 232 -8.90 14.03 -20.30
C ASN A 232 -7.75 13.45 -21.14
N VAL A 233 -6.58 13.32 -20.52
CA VAL A 233 -5.44 12.59 -21.08
C VAL A 233 -5.39 11.21 -20.46
N LEU A 234 -5.31 10.17 -21.29
CA LEU A 234 -5.26 8.77 -20.86
C LEU A 234 -3.92 8.18 -21.30
N LEU A 235 -3.12 7.76 -20.31
CA LEU A 235 -1.95 6.93 -20.51
C LEU A 235 -2.32 5.50 -20.09
N ALA A 236 -2.22 4.56 -21.01
CA ALA A 236 -2.53 3.16 -20.79
C ALA A 236 -1.31 2.27 -21.08
N VAL A 237 -1.04 1.32 -20.18
CA VAL A 237 -0.01 0.29 -20.37
C VAL A 237 -0.67 -1.07 -20.18
N SER A 238 -0.58 -1.93 -21.17
CA SER A 238 -1.18 -3.25 -21.15
C SER A 238 -0.16 -4.36 -21.41
N ASP A 239 -0.31 -5.44 -20.69
CA ASP A 239 0.47 -6.67 -20.84
C ASP A 239 -0.39 -7.87 -21.28
N HIS A 240 0.24 -9.04 -21.40
CA HIS A 240 -0.40 -10.32 -21.70
C HIS A 240 -0.05 -11.37 -20.63
N GLY A 241 0.13 -10.93 -19.39
CA GLY A 241 0.42 -11.79 -18.26
C GLY A 241 -0.81 -12.51 -17.71
N PRO A 242 -0.72 -13.04 -16.47
CA PRO A 242 -1.81 -13.76 -15.84
C PRO A 242 -2.98 -12.85 -15.40
N GLY A 243 -2.83 -11.53 -15.53
CA GLY A 243 -3.80 -10.57 -15.03
C GLY A 243 -3.75 -10.39 -13.51
N ILE A 244 -4.78 -9.74 -12.97
CA ILE A 244 -4.92 -9.38 -11.56
C ILE A 244 -6.04 -10.26 -10.97
N PRO A 245 -5.80 -10.99 -9.86
CA PRO A 245 -6.84 -11.75 -9.19
C PRO A 245 -7.99 -10.84 -8.74
N SER A 246 -9.21 -11.36 -8.83
CA SER A 246 -10.42 -10.61 -8.43
C SER A 246 -10.35 -10.13 -6.98
N GLY A 247 -10.65 -8.85 -6.76
CA GLY A 247 -10.59 -8.20 -5.45
C GLY A 247 -9.23 -7.63 -5.07
N GLU A 248 -8.20 -7.83 -5.90
CA GLU A 248 -6.85 -7.32 -5.66
C GLU A 248 -6.57 -5.99 -6.40
N GLU A 249 -7.47 -5.54 -7.28
CA GLU A 249 -7.28 -4.41 -8.21
C GLU A 249 -6.96 -3.08 -7.48
N LYS A 250 -7.43 -2.93 -6.23
CA LYS A 250 -7.11 -1.75 -5.40
C LYS A 250 -5.90 -1.99 -4.51
N ARG A 251 -5.69 -3.24 -4.09
CA ARG A 251 -4.65 -3.60 -3.13
C ARG A 251 -3.25 -3.59 -3.75
N ILE A 252 -3.14 -3.85 -5.04
CA ILE A 252 -1.85 -3.82 -5.77
C ILE A 252 -1.17 -2.44 -5.72
N PHE A 253 -1.91 -1.36 -5.42
CA PHE A 253 -1.39 -0.02 -5.22
C PHE A 253 -1.01 0.29 -3.76
N GLU A 254 -1.26 -0.63 -2.82
CA GLU A 254 -0.83 -0.45 -1.44
C GLU A 254 0.69 -0.62 -1.33
N LYS A 255 1.30 0.20 -0.48
CA LYS A 255 2.74 0.15 -0.20
C LYS A 255 3.15 -1.24 0.29
N PHE A 256 4.21 -1.81 -0.32
CA PHE A 256 4.77 -3.13 -0.02
C PHE A 256 3.83 -4.31 -0.35
N TYR A 257 2.71 -4.05 -1.01
CA TYR A 257 1.79 -5.11 -1.36
C TYR A 257 2.28 -5.91 -2.57
N ARG A 258 2.09 -7.23 -2.48
CA ARG A 258 2.39 -8.19 -3.57
C ARG A 258 1.37 -9.31 -3.52
N ILE A 259 0.94 -9.78 -4.70
CA ILE A 259 0.01 -10.91 -4.83
C ILE A 259 0.74 -12.22 -4.47
N GLY A 260 0.08 -13.11 -3.71
CA GLY A 260 0.58 -14.45 -3.32
C GLY A 260 1.43 -14.45 -2.04
N ASN A 261 1.76 -15.68 -1.55
CA ASN A 261 2.57 -15.90 -0.36
C ASN A 261 4.07 -15.84 -0.68
N GLU A 262 4.90 -15.45 0.29
CA GLU A 262 6.36 -15.31 0.11
C GLU A 262 7.05 -16.61 -0.30
N GLU A 263 6.57 -17.75 0.17
CA GLU A 263 7.16 -19.07 -0.07
C GLU A 263 6.94 -19.61 -1.50
N THR A 264 5.92 -19.11 -2.21
CA THR A 264 5.52 -19.59 -3.55
C THR A 264 5.82 -18.58 -4.66
N ARG A 265 6.46 -17.45 -4.34
CA ARG A 265 6.68 -16.34 -5.30
C ARG A 265 7.80 -16.63 -6.27
N THR A 266 7.46 -16.68 -7.55
CA THR A 266 8.41 -16.78 -8.67
C THR A 266 8.89 -15.41 -9.19
N SER A 267 8.15 -14.33 -8.93
CA SER A 267 8.46 -12.99 -9.45
C SER A 267 9.24 -12.13 -8.44
N LYS A 268 10.30 -11.46 -8.93
CA LYS A 268 11.13 -10.51 -8.16
C LYS A 268 10.44 -9.14 -8.04
N GLY A 269 10.65 -8.43 -6.92
CA GLY A 269 10.15 -7.05 -6.78
C GLY A 269 9.89 -6.63 -5.33
N THR A 270 9.93 -5.31 -5.08
CA THR A 270 9.81 -4.69 -3.75
C THR A 270 8.36 -4.37 -3.33
N GLY A 271 7.41 -4.41 -4.27
CA GLY A 271 6.04 -3.93 -4.02
C GLY A 271 5.91 -2.40 -3.90
N LEU A 272 6.88 -1.66 -4.46
CA LEU A 272 6.86 -0.19 -4.45
C LEU A 272 6.40 0.42 -5.77
N GLY A 273 6.59 -0.26 -6.91
CA GLY A 273 6.37 0.34 -8.22
C GLY A 273 4.95 0.88 -8.41
N LEU A 274 3.93 0.07 -8.21
CA LEU A 274 2.53 0.49 -8.36
C LEU A 274 2.09 1.48 -7.26
N PHE A 275 2.63 1.39 -6.05
CA PHE A 275 2.43 2.41 -5.01
C PHE A 275 2.96 3.77 -5.47
N ILE A 276 4.16 3.82 -6.07
CA ILE A 276 4.73 5.06 -6.61
C ILE A 276 3.84 5.60 -7.73
N VAL A 277 3.37 4.74 -8.64
CA VAL A 277 2.44 5.12 -9.72
C VAL A 277 1.21 5.81 -9.17
N ASP A 278 0.54 5.21 -8.18
CA ASP A 278 -0.67 5.77 -7.57
C ASP A 278 -0.38 7.08 -6.81
N ALA A 279 0.70 7.13 -6.04
CA ALA A 279 1.07 8.32 -5.29
C ALA A 279 1.42 9.49 -6.22
N VAL A 280 2.24 9.25 -7.26
CA VAL A 280 2.59 10.27 -8.26
C VAL A 280 1.35 10.71 -9.03
N ALA A 281 0.48 9.79 -9.48
CA ALA A 281 -0.76 10.13 -10.15
C ALA A 281 -1.63 11.06 -9.29
N ARG A 282 -1.85 10.72 -8.02
CA ARG A 282 -2.61 11.58 -7.08
C ARG A 282 -2.00 12.96 -6.89
N MET A 283 -0.68 13.07 -6.79
CA MET A 283 0.01 14.35 -6.69
C MET A 283 -0.21 15.23 -7.92
N HIS A 284 -0.39 14.63 -9.09
CA HIS A 284 -0.69 15.31 -10.36
C HIS A 284 -2.20 15.46 -10.62
N GLY A 285 -3.06 15.19 -9.64
CA GLY A 285 -4.52 15.25 -9.81
C GLY A 285 -5.08 14.21 -10.78
N ALA A 286 -4.29 13.19 -11.08
CA ALA A 286 -4.67 12.06 -11.92
C ALA A 286 -5.18 10.88 -11.08
N GLU A 287 -5.92 9.99 -11.73
CA GLU A 287 -6.43 8.76 -11.17
C GLU A 287 -5.81 7.56 -11.89
N VAL A 288 -5.40 6.54 -11.14
CA VAL A 288 -4.89 5.29 -11.70
C VAL A 288 -5.90 4.16 -11.46
N THR A 289 -6.12 3.35 -12.50
CA THR A 289 -6.96 2.16 -12.43
C THR A 289 -6.24 0.96 -13.04
N ALA A 290 -6.59 -0.22 -12.54
CA ALA A 290 -6.09 -1.48 -13.07
C ALA A 290 -7.26 -2.42 -13.34
N THR A 291 -7.29 -3.01 -14.52
CA THR A 291 -8.34 -3.95 -14.95
C THR A 291 -7.73 -5.12 -15.70
N ASN A 292 -8.45 -6.23 -15.81
CA ASN A 292 -8.06 -7.34 -16.67
C ASN A 292 -8.61 -7.13 -18.08
N LYS A 293 -7.82 -7.53 -19.08
CA LYS A 293 -8.25 -7.56 -20.48
C LYS A 293 -9.06 -8.83 -20.76
N VAL A 294 -9.97 -8.76 -21.72
CA VAL A 294 -10.82 -9.89 -22.12
C VAL A 294 -9.97 -11.04 -22.71
N ASP A 295 -8.91 -10.69 -23.42
CA ASP A 295 -7.97 -11.62 -24.08
C ASP A 295 -6.79 -12.02 -23.19
N GLY A 296 -6.87 -11.73 -21.89
CA GLY A 296 -5.85 -12.00 -20.88
C GLY A 296 -4.84 -10.86 -20.69
N GLY A 297 -4.20 -10.83 -19.53
CA GLY A 297 -3.28 -9.78 -19.10
C GLY A 297 -3.95 -8.65 -18.34
N ALA A 298 -3.14 -7.70 -17.88
CA ALA A 298 -3.58 -6.52 -17.16
C ALA A 298 -3.51 -5.26 -18.03
N LEU A 299 -4.38 -4.30 -17.71
CA LEU A 299 -4.42 -2.96 -18.27
C LEU A 299 -4.38 -1.96 -17.13
N PHE A 300 -3.32 -1.16 -17.10
CA PHE A 300 -3.15 -0.03 -16.17
C PHE A 300 -3.44 1.26 -16.91
N THR A 301 -4.34 2.08 -16.39
CA THR A 301 -4.73 3.35 -17.01
C THR A 301 -4.54 4.49 -16.02
N VAL A 302 -3.77 5.52 -16.41
CA VAL A 302 -3.62 6.78 -15.69
C VAL A 302 -4.41 7.85 -16.43
N LYS A 303 -5.39 8.43 -15.74
CA LYS A 303 -6.28 9.46 -16.26
C LYS A 303 -5.94 10.80 -15.64
N PHE A 304 -5.35 11.69 -16.42
CA PHE A 304 -5.14 13.09 -16.05
C PHE A 304 -6.40 13.89 -16.40
N LYS A 305 -6.91 14.63 -15.43
CA LYS A 305 -8.05 15.53 -15.65
C LYS A 305 -7.65 16.71 -16.54
N LYS A 306 -8.57 17.17 -17.37
CA LYS A 306 -8.38 18.40 -18.17
C LYS A 306 -8.05 19.55 -17.20
N GLN A 307 -6.90 20.16 -17.38
CA GLN A 307 -6.61 21.46 -16.79
C GLN A 307 -6.99 22.52 -17.82
N ASN A 308 -7.81 23.49 -17.42
CA ASN A 308 -8.39 24.50 -18.33
C ASN A 308 -7.38 25.50 -18.89
N ASP A 309 -6.07 25.38 -18.59
CA ASP A 309 -5.03 26.36 -18.94
C ASP A 309 -3.71 25.72 -19.42
N VAL A 310 -3.77 24.74 -20.30
CA VAL A 310 -2.56 24.22 -20.97
C VAL A 310 -2.69 24.24 -22.49
#